data_b49a1a38a847beeb48cc5fe1b28b33eb
#
_entry.id   b49a1a38a847beeb48cc5fe1b28b33eb
#
_cell.length_a   1.000
_cell.length_b   1.000
_cell.length_c   1.000
_cell.angle_alpha   90.00
_cell.angle_beta   90.00
_cell.angle_gamma   90.00
#
_symmetry.space_group_name_H-M   'P 1'
#
loop_
_entity.id
_entity.type
_entity.pdbx_description
1 polymer ?
#
loop_
_entity_poly.entity_id
_entity_poly.type
_entity_poly.pdbx_seq_one_letter_code
_entity_poly.pdbx_strand_id
1 'polypeptide(L)'
;IDWIWQLPKQYFWAVKDFKYLFRNKKTTINSSVMWFNTDEYKYISEDFDAEKIRKNILRYHGDQDYIHEKIPLEKLRYFDTTRIVSYKWQVKEGGYDFTKRQHFKPGEITWPSGNTSILIFHGSPNPHEENHPLLKDNWY
;
A
#
# COMPACT_ATOMS: atom_id res chain seq x y z
N ILE A 1 -2.24 -4.94 15.90
CA ILE A 1 -1.34 -5.05 14.72
C ILE A 1 -0.01 -5.76 15.02
N ASP A 2 0.04 -6.54 16.10
CA ASP A 2 1.29 -7.14 16.61
C ASP A 2 1.94 -8.14 15.63
N TRP A 3 1.16 -8.68 14.70
CA TRP A 3 1.65 -9.57 13.66
C TRP A 3 2.74 -8.94 12.76
N ILE A 4 2.76 -7.61 12.60
CA ILE A 4 3.81 -6.90 11.81
C ILE A 4 5.19 -7.13 12.45
N TRP A 5 5.27 -7.11 13.78
CA TRP A 5 6.53 -7.28 14.51
C TRP A 5 7.11 -8.70 14.42
N GLN A 6 6.28 -9.67 13.99
CA GLN A 6 6.68 -11.07 13.81
C GLN A 6 7.19 -11.35 12.40
N LEU A 7 7.12 -10.37 11.49
CA LEU A 7 7.59 -10.55 10.12
C LEU A 7 9.12 -10.66 10.06
N PRO A 8 9.65 -11.51 9.17
CA PRO A 8 11.08 -11.66 8.99
C PRO A 8 11.77 -10.34 8.61
N LYS A 9 12.72 -9.90 9.45
CA LYS A 9 13.39 -8.60 9.33
C LYS A 9 14.34 -8.46 8.15
N GLN A 10 14.78 -9.58 7.56
CA GLN A 10 15.66 -9.59 6.38
C GLN A 10 14.96 -9.20 5.08
N TYR A 11 13.65 -8.92 5.12
CA TYR A 11 12.88 -8.51 3.97
C TYR A 11 12.34 -7.10 4.13
N PHE A 12 12.11 -6.45 2.98
CA PHE A 12 11.35 -5.21 2.90
C PHE A 12 9.89 -5.55 2.61
N TRP A 13 9.01 -5.24 3.54
CA TRP A 13 7.56 -5.50 3.42
C TRP A 13 6.83 -4.22 3.04
N ALA A 14 5.98 -4.30 2.04
CA ALA A 14 5.16 -3.17 1.59
C ALA A 14 3.76 -3.63 1.22
N VAL A 15 2.85 -2.69 1.11
CA VAL A 15 1.54 -2.94 0.52
C VAL A 15 1.72 -3.09 -0.99
N LYS A 16 1.02 -4.04 -1.59
CA LYS A 16 0.96 -4.16 -3.04
C LYS A 16 0.17 -2.98 -3.63
N ASP A 17 0.69 -2.36 -4.68
CA ASP A 17 -0.03 -1.25 -5.33
C ASP A 17 -1.39 -1.74 -5.85
N PHE A 18 -2.46 -1.13 -5.35
CA PHE A 18 -3.83 -1.48 -5.72
C PHE A 18 -4.14 -1.22 -7.20
N LYS A 19 -3.34 -0.38 -7.85
CA LYS A 19 -3.50 -0.01 -9.26
C LYS A 19 -2.45 -0.61 -10.20
N TYR A 20 -1.57 -1.49 -9.71
CA TYR A 20 -0.45 -1.95 -10.53
C TYR A 20 -0.90 -2.61 -11.86
N LEU A 21 -2.07 -3.23 -11.89
CA LEU A 21 -2.63 -3.85 -13.10
C LEU A 21 -3.09 -2.84 -14.15
N PHE A 22 -3.38 -1.61 -13.74
CA PHE A 22 -3.89 -0.55 -14.63
C PHE A 22 -2.81 0.45 -15.03
N ARG A 23 -1.68 0.43 -14.33
CA ARG A 23 -0.53 1.28 -14.63
C ARG A 23 0.45 0.49 -15.47
N ASN A 24 0.76 0.99 -16.64
CA ASN A 24 1.85 0.47 -17.48
C ASN A 24 3.23 0.78 -16.85
N LYS A 25 3.35 0.60 -15.52
CA LYS A 25 4.51 0.94 -14.72
C LYS A 25 5.05 -0.30 -14.00
N LYS A 26 6.37 -0.31 -13.86
CA LYS A 26 7.10 -1.36 -13.15
C LYS A 26 6.87 -1.34 -11.63
N THR A 27 6.37 -0.23 -11.08
CA THR A 27 6.13 -0.10 -9.63
C THR A 27 4.99 -0.98 -9.19
N THR A 28 5.25 -1.81 -8.21
CA THR A 28 4.29 -2.78 -7.67
C THR A 28 4.01 -2.59 -6.19
N ILE A 29 4.60 -1.58 -5.55
CA ILE A 29 4.37 -1.24 -4.15
C ILE A 29 3.51 0.00 -3.99
N ASN A 30 2.83 0.08 -2.86
CA ASN A 30 2.26 1.29 -2.30
C ASN A 30 2.99 1.59 -0.98
N SER A 31 3.49 2.81 -0.83
CA SER A 31 4.31 3.24 0.31
C SER A 31 3.53 3.63 1.56
N SER A 32 2.20 3.47 1.57
CA SER A 32 1.37 3.86 2.71
C SER A 32 1.65 3.08 3.99
N VAL A 33 2.05 1.81 3.87
CA VAL A 33 2.54 0.99 4.98
C VAL A 33 3.74 0.19 4.52
N MET A 34 4.82 0.31 5.26
CA MET A 34 6.08 -0.39 5.02
C MET A 34 6.65 -0.90 6.35
N TRP A 35 7.32 -2.05 6.29
CA TRP A 35 8.05 -2.64 7.40
C TRP A 35 9.39 -3.16 6.93
N PHE A 36 10.48 -2.69 7.51
CA PHE A 36 11.84 -3.07 7.14
C PHE A 36 12.83 -2.79 8.27
N ASN A 37 14.00 -3.41 8.20
CA ASN A 37 15.12 -3.09 9.08
C ASN A 37 15.80 -1.81 8.61
N THR A 38 15.76 -0.75 9.39
CA THR A 38 16.34 0.56 9.04
C THR A 38 17.85 0.52 8.78
N ASP A 39 18.58 -0.34 9.49
CA ASP A 39 20.03 -0.46 9.29
C ASP A 39 20.37 -1.11 7.94
N GLU A 40 19.56 -2.09 7.50
CA GLU A 40 19.75 -2.79 6.24
C GLU A 40 19.37 -1.92 5.02
N TYR A 41 18.32 -1.07 5.17
CA TYR A 41 17.76 -0.28 4.07
C TYR A 41 18.02 1.23 4.18
N LYS A 42 18.94 1.67 5.04
CA LYS A 42 19.27 3.10 5.24
C LYS A 42 19.72 3.79 3.94
N TYR A 43 20.35 3.06 3.03
CA TYR A 43 20.78 3.57 1.73
C TYR A 43 19.63 4.16 0.89
N ILE A 44 18.38 3.78 1.15
CA ILE A 44 17.22 4.36 0.44
C ILE A 44 17.11 5.86 0.73
N SER A 45 17.36 6.27 1.97
CA SER A 45 17.36 7.68 2.36
C SER A 45 18.72 8.35 2.15
N GLU A 46 19.82 7.65 2.39
CA GLU A 46 21.18 8.18 2.21
C GLU A 46 21.49 8.51 0.74
N ASP A 47 20.98 7.68 -0.19
CA ASP A 47 21.15 7.88 -1.65
C ASP A 47 20.12 8.84 -2.25
N PHE A 48 19.20 9.38 -1.44
CA PHE A 48 18.13 10.24 -1.95
C PHE A 48 18.69 11.60 -2.37
N ASP A 49 18.54 11.92 -3.64
CA ASP A 49 18.90 13.20 -4.22
C ASP A 49 17.65 13.86 -4.83
N ALA A 50 17.13 14.86 -4.14
CA ALA A 50 15.90 15.56 -4.54
C ALA A 50 16.03 16.25 -5.91
N GLU A 51 17.22 16.80 -6.25
CA GLU A 51 17.49 17.42 -7.54
C GLU A 51 17.45 16.41 -8.68
N LYS A 52 18.07 15.26 -8.48
CA LYS A 52 18.09 14.15 -9.42
C LYS A 52 16.68 13.60 -9.64
N ILE A 53 15.90 13.45 -8.57
CA ILE A 53 14.51 12.98 -8.65
C ILE A 53 13.66 14.01 -9.41
N ARG A 54 13.76 15.29 -9.10
CA ARG A 54 13.04 16.36 -9.79
C ARG A 54 13.34 16.41 -11.29
N LYS A 55 14.58 16.22 -11.69
CA LYS A 55 14.98 16.15 -13.11
C LYS A 55 14.41 14.94 -13.84
N ASN A 56 14.05 13.88 -13.09
CA ASN A 56 13.50 12.63 -13.61
C ASN A 56 12.03 12.42 -13.23
N ILE A 57 11.26 13.50 -13.09
CA ILE A 57 9.86 13.45 -12.62
C ILE A 57 8.94 12.58 -13.50
N LEU A 58 9.27 12.40 -14.77
CA LEU A 58 8.54 11.48 -15.65
C LEU A 58 8.79 10.01 -15.31
N ARG A 59 9.89 9.71 -14.61
CA ARG A 59 10.24 8.35 -14.17
C ARG A 59 9.59 8.02 -12.82
N TYR A 60 9.55 9.00 -11.92
CA TYR A 60 9.02 8.83 -10.57
C TYR A 60 7.74 9.64 -10.38
N HIS A 61 6.63 8.95 -10.09
CA HIS A 61 5.33 9.60 -9.80
C HIS A 61 5.13 9.83 -8.30
N GLY A 62 6.14 9.55 -7.50
CA GLY A 62 6.15 9.70 -6.07
C GLY A 62 7.26 8.88 -5.42
N ASP A 63 7.25 8.86 -4.11
CA ASP A 63 8.18 8.12 -3.27
C ASP A 63 8.17 6.62 -3.55
N GLN A 64 7.00 6.05 -3.80
CA GLN A 64 6.85 4.62 -4.03
C GLN A 64 7.66 4.11 -5.25
N ASP A 65 7.74 4.88 -6.33
CA ASP A 65 8.51 4.50 -7.51
C ASP A 65 10.01 4.48 -7.20
N TYR A 66 10.48 5.49 -6.48
CA TYR A 66 11.87 5.58 -6.03
C TYR A 66 12.24 4.44 -5.07
N ILE A 67 11.43 4.24 -4.04
CA ILE A 67 11.66 3.18 -3.04
C ILE A 67 11.67 1.81 -3.72
N HIS A 68 10.67 1.53 -4.58
CA HIS A 68 10.59 0.25 -5.29
C HIS A 68 11.83 -0.02 -6.16
N GLU A 69 12.38 1.00 -6.82
CA GLU A 69 13.58 0.85 -7.64
C GLU A 69 14.82 0.52 -6.81
N LYS A 70 14.87 1.00 -5.57
CA LYS A 70 16.01 0.77 -4.67
C LYS A 70 15.99 -0.60 -3.99
N ILE A 71 14.85 -1.27 -3.92
CA ILE A 71 14.72 -2.54 -3.22
C ILE A 71 15.01 -3.69 -4.18
N PRO A 72 15.97 -4.58 -3.87
CA PRO A 72 16.19 -5.81 -4.62
C PRO A 72 14.91 -6.67 -4.62
N LEU A 73 14.50 -7.17 -5.79
CA LEU A 73 13.23 -7.90 -5.93
C LEU A 73 13.16 -9.16 -5.05
N GLU A 74 14.28 -9.82 -4.85
CA GLU A 74 14.39 -10.99 -3.96
C GLU A 74 14.19 -10.65 -2.49
N LYS A 75 14.36 -9.38 -2.12
CA LYS A 75 14.15 -8.86 -0.76
C LYS A 75 12.74 -8.29 -0.56
N LEU A 76 12.01 -7.99 -1.62
CA LEU A 76 10.67 -7.42 -1.53
C LEU A 76 9.64 -8.50 -1.17
N ARG A 77 8.78 -8.18 -0.21
CA ARG A 77 7.63 -8.99 0.19
C ARG A 77 6.39 -8.12 0.32
N TYR A 78 5.25 -8.73 0.13
CA TYR A 78 3.97 -8.03 0.26
C TYR A 78 3.23 -8.47 1.50
N PHE A 79 2.58 -7.51 2.16
CA PHE A 79 1.62 -7.83 3.21
C PHE A 79 0.43 -8.60 2.64
N ASP A 80 -0.21 -9.37 3.51
CA ASP A 80 -1.47 -10.01 3.19
C ASP A 80 -2.54 -8.95 2.89
N THR A 81 -3.15 -9.05 1.73
CA THR A 81 -4.16 -8.10 1.23
C THR A 81 -5.48 -8.14 2.00
N THR A 82 -5.68 -9.14 2.85
CA THR A 82 -6.83 -9.20 3.77
C THR A 82 -6.56 -8.46 5.08
N ARG A 83 -5.30 -8.26 5.45
CA ARG A 83 -4.90 -7.57 6.68
C ARG A 83 -4.77 -6.07 6.51
N ILE A 84 -4.38 -5.62 5.31
CA ILE A 84 -4.24 -4.21 4.97
C ILE A 84 -5.09 -3.95 3.73
N VAL A 85 -6.15 -3.19 3.87
CA VAL A 85 -7.12 -2.95 2.81
C VAL A 85 -7.19 -1.48 2.42
N SER A 86 -7.51 -1.23 1.16
CA SER A 86 -7.78 0.12 0.64
C SER A 86 -9.24 0.47 0.82
N TYR A 87 -9.52 1.59 1.49
CA TYR A 87 -10.89 2.10 1.58
C TYR A 87 -11.49 2.32 0.19
N LYS A 88 -10.78 3.04 -0.67
CA LYS A 88 -11.25 3.38 -2.01
C LYS A 88 -11.53 2.17 -2.88
N TRP A 89 -10.57 1.26 -2.96
CA TRP A 89 -10.61 0.17 -3.94
C TRP A 89 -11.34 -1.08 -3.46
N GLN A 90 -11.36 -1.32 -2.15
CA GLN A 90 -11.89 -2.55 -1.58
C GLN A 90 -13.18 -2.33 -0.78
N VAL A 91 -13.38 -1.16 -0.21
CA VAL A 91 -14.58 -0.85 0.59
C VAL A 91 -15.57 -0.04 -0.22
N LYS A 92 -15.18 1.15 -0.69
CA LYS A 92 -16.11 2.09 -1.33
C LYS A 92 -16.56 1.65 -2.73
N GLU A 93 -15.65 1.25 -3.58
CA GLU A 93 -15.93 0.91 -4.99
C GLU A 93 -16.26 -0.58 -5.19
N GLY A 94 -16.49 -1.32 -4.10
CA GLY A 94 -16.70 -2.77 -4.16
C GLY A 94 -15.41 -3.56 -4.40
N GLY A 95 -14.26 -2.85 -4.42
CA GLY A 95 -12.94 -3.44 -4.48
C GLY A 95 -12.58 -4.11 -5.80
N TYR A 96 -11.30 -4.47 -5.89
CA TYR A 96 -10.77 -5.24 -7.00
C TYR A 96 -9.91 -6.38 -6.46
N ASP A 97 -10.28 -7.59 -6.78
CA ASP A 97 -9.48 -8.78 -6.49
C ASP A 97 -8.36 -8.90 -7.51
N PHE A 98 -7.17 -8.52 -7.13
CA PHE A 98 -5.99 -8.58 -8.00
C PHE A 98 -5.58 -10.02 -8.35
N THR A 99 -5.96 -10.99 -7.53
CA THR A 99 -5.67 -12.40 -7.79
C THR A 99 -6.59 -12.95 -8.88
N LYS A 100 -7.87 -12.64 -8.77
CA LYS A 100 -8.90 -13.07 -9.73
C LYS A 100 -9.07 -12.11 -10.90
N ARG A 101 -8.40 -10.94 -10.87
CA ARG A 101 -8.49 -9.87 -11.88
C ARG A 101 -9.93 -9.39 -12.14
N GLN A 102 -10.73 -9.28 -11.12
CA GLN A 102 -12.12 -8.86 -11.21
C GLN A 102 -12.50 -7.91 -10.08
N HIS A 103 -13.49 -7.09 -10.30
CA HIS A 103 -14.09 -6.30 -9.23
C HIS A 103 -14.89 -7.20 -8.30
N PHE A 104 -14.79 -6.95 -7.00
CA PHE A 104 -15.72 -7.51 -6.04
C PHE A 104 -17.12 -6.92 -6.27
N LYS A 105 -18.16 -7.69 -6.01
CA LYS A 105 -19.51 -7.13 -5.97
C LYS A 105 -19.66 -6.30 -4.69
N PRO A 106 -20.41 -5.19 -4.73
CA PRO A 106 -20.75 -4.46 -3.53
C PRO A 106 -21.32 -5.41 -2.47
N GLY A 107 -20.76 -5.37 -1.27
CA GLY A 107 -21.14 -6.26 -0.16
C GLY A 107 -20.35 -7.59 -0.06
N GLU A 108 -19.51 -7.95 -1.02
CA GLU A 108 -18.65 -9.15 -0.92
C GLU A 108 -17.45 -8.95 0.04
N ILE A 109 -17.08 -7.69 0.31
CA ILE A 109 -16.10 -7.37 1.34
C ILE A 109 -16.85 -6.76 2.51
N THR A 110 -16.98 -7.53 3.57
CA THR A 110 -17.41 -7.01 4.87
C THR A 110 -16.18 -6.54 5.64
N TRP A 111 -16.10 -5.26 5.85
CA TRP A 111 -15.17 -4.65 6.80
C TRP A 111 -15.82 -4.62 8.21
N PRO A 112 -15.05 -4.81 9.29
CA PRO A 112 -13.76 -5.49 9.27
C PRO A 112 -13.95 -6.99 9.11
N SER A 113 -13.23 -7.61 8.18
CA SER A 113 -13.04 -9.05 8.28
C SER A 113 -12.22 -9.32 9.56
N GLY A 114 -12.40 -10.44 10.21
CA GLY A 114 -11.68 -10.77 11.44
C GLY A 114 -10.15 -10.68 11.35
N ASN A 115 -9.60 -10.56 10.14
CA ASN A 115 -8.17 -10.45 9.87
C ASN A 115 -7.71 -9.05 9.51
N THR A 116 -8.61 -8.12 9.17
CA THR A 116 -8.22 -6.78 8.75
C THR A 116 -7.79 -5.94 9.95
N SER A 117 -6.61 -5.33 9.84
CA SER A 117 -6.00 -4.55 10.92
C SER A 117 -5.74 -3.10 10.54
N ILE A 118 -5.59 -2.81 9.24
CA ILE A 118 -5.24 -1.48 8.74
C ILE A 118 -6.13 -1.14 7.55
N LEU A 119 -6.72 0.06 7.60
CA LEU A 119 -7.47 0.66 6.49
C LEU A 119 -6.69 1.84 5.93
N ILE A 120 -6.35 1.78 4.65
CA ILE A 120 -5.59 2.82 3.97
C ILE A 120 -6.53 3.74 3.20
N PHE A 121 -6.40 5.03 3.46
CA PHE A 121 -6.94 6.10 2.63
C PHE A 121 -5.83 6.66 1.75
N HIS A 122 -6.01 6.65 0.44
CA HIS A 122 -5.05 7.23 -0.49
C HIS A 122 -5.77 8.01 -1.58
N GLY A 123 -5.32 9.23 -1.80
CA GLY A 123 -6.01 10.18 -2.63
C GLY A 123 -7.32 10.64 -1.97
N SER A 124 -8.28 11.04 -2.76
CA SER A 124 -9.61 11.41 -2.30
C SER A 124 -10.56 10.19 -2.36
N PRO A 125 -11.48 10.03 -1.40
CA PRO A 125 -11.75 10.89 -0.25
C PRO A 125 -10.82 10.62 0.94
N ASN A 126 -10.66 11.65 1.80
CA ASN A 126 -10.07 11.49 3.12
C ASN A 126 -11.11 10.93 4.13
N PRO A 127 -10.69 10.37 5.29
CA PRO A 127 -11.64 9.81 6.26
C PRO A 127 -12.74 10.78 6.69
N HIS A 128 -12.40 12.05 6.92
CA HIS A 128 -13.34 13.10 7.37
C HIS A 128 -14.30 13.60 6.25
N GLU A 129 -14.05 13.24 5.01
CA GLU A 129 -14.91 13.60 3.85
C GLU A 129 -15.97 12.53 3.58
N GLU A 130 -15.91 11.39 4.28
CA GLU A 130 -16.78 10.25 4.06
C GLU A 130 -17.82 10.06 5.16
N ASN A 131 -19.05 9.75 4.74
CA ASN A 131 -20.17 9.45 5.61
C ASN A 131 -20.45 7.94 5.78
N HIS A 132 -19.48 7.11 5.46
CA HIS A 132 -19.65 5.66 5.53
C HIS A 132 -19.85 5.19 6.98
N PRO A 133 -20.84 4.30 7.27
CA PRO A 133 -21.13 3.84 8.64
C PRO A 133 -19.89 3.35 9.38
N LEU A 134 -19.04 2.58 8.71
CA LEU A 134 -17.78 2.11 9.27
C LEU A 134 -16.93 3.21 9.90
N LEU A 135 -16.85 4.37 9.25
CA LEU A 135 -16.03 5.48 9.75
C LEU A 135 -16.72 6.16 10.93
N LYS A 136 -18.04 6.35 10.85
CA LYS A 136 -18.81 6.94 11.94
C LYS A 136 -18.74 6.11 13.21
N ASP A 137 -18.78 4.79 13.08
CA ASP A 137 -18.83 3.88 14.22
C ASP A 137 -17.46 3.65 14.86
N ASN A 138 -16.35 3.97 14.15
CA ASN A 138 -14.99 3.64 14.61
C ASN A 138 -14.01 4.82 14.66
N TRP A 139 -14.37 5.99 14.14
CA TRP A 139 -13.44 7.13 14.01
C TRP A 139 -13.86 8.36 14.82
N TYR A 140 -15.13 8.46 15.23
CA TYR A 140 -15.67 9.61 15.98
C TYR A 140 -16.12 9.21 17.38
#